data_b75b9cee5e915ed102c19ea8825de894
#
_entry.id   b75b9cee5e915ed102c19ea8825de894
#
_cell.length_a   1.000
_cell.length_b   1.000
_cell.length_c   1.000
_cell.angle_alpha   90.00
_cell.angle_beta   90.00
_cell.angle_gamma   90.00
#
_symmetry.space_group_name_H-M   'P 1'
#
loop_
_entity.id
_entity.type
_entity.pdbx_description
1 polymer ?
#
loop_
_entity_poly.entity_id
_entity_poly.type
_entity_poly.pdbx_seq_one_letter_code
_entity_poly.pdbx_strand_id
1 'polypeptide(L)' 'MINLPHAVRVFLHTPATDLRKGFDALCGLVTTAFSQDPTSGHLFLFVNRRRDRLKILYWDRDGLAVWYNKQV' A
#
# COMPACT_ATOMS: atom_id res chain seq x y z
N MET A 1 22.72 -2.32 -20.07
CA MET A 1 22.01 -2.84 -18.88
C MET A 1 21.21 -1.72 -18.23
N ILE A 2 19.96 -1.97 -17.98
CA ILE A 2 19.16 -1.02 -17.25
C ILE A 2 19.54 -1.11 -15.78
N ASN A 3 19.99 0.00 -15.25
CA ASN A 3 20.37 0.07 -13.86
C ASN A 3 19.26 0.79 -13.10
N LEU A 4 18.41 0.03 -12.41
CA LEU A 4 17.35 0.61 -11.61
C LEU A 4 17.90 0.90 -10.22
N PRO A 5 17.99 2.19 -9.84
CA PRO A 5 18.52 2.53 -8.51
C PRO A 5 17.64 2.01 -7.38
N HIS A 6 16.36 1.80 -7.65
CA HIS A 6 15.44 1.31 -6.65
C HIS A 6 14.51 0.29 -7.27
N ALA A 7 14.53 -0.92 -6.73
CA ALA A 7 13.54 -1.92 -7.08
C ALA A 7 12.26 -1.61 -6.30
N VAL A 8 11.17 -1.39 -7.00
CA VAL A 8 9.87 -1.24 -6.37
C VAL A 8 9.36 -2.62 -5.99
N ARG A 9 9.02 -2.79 -4.73
CA ARG A 9 8.43 -4.02 -4.22
C ARG A 9 6.95 -3.83 -3.99
N VAL A 10 6.21 -4.93 -4.09
CA VAL A 10 4.78 -4.94 -3.83
C VAL A 10 4.55 -5.79 -2.59
N PHE A 11 3.92 -5.18 -1.60
CA PHE A 11 3.57 -5.85 -0.35
C PHE A 11 2.06 -5.98 -0.27
N LEU A 12 1.56 -7.19 -0.13
CA LEU A 12 0.14 -7.45 0.03
C LEU A 12 -0.16 -7.81 1.48
N HIS A 13 -1.04 -7.04 2.10
CA HIS A 13 -1.57 -7.35 3.42
C HIS A 13 -2.73 -8.33 3.24
N THR A 14 -2.47 -9.60 3.52
CA THR A 14 -3.44 -10.66 3.26
C THR A 14 -4.65 -10.66 4.19
N PRO A 15 -4.53 -10.30 5.48
CA PRO A 15 -5.74 -10.15 6.29
C PRO A 15 -6.64 -9.05 5.73
N ALA A 16 -7.94 -9.24 5.87
CA ALA A 16 -8.90 -8.24 5.41
C ALA A 16 -8.69 -6.91 6.14
N THR A 17 -8.78 -5.82 5.38
CA THR A 17 -8.63 -4.47 5.89
C THR A 17 -9.93 -3.71 5.68
N ASP A 18 -10.33 -2.92 6.66
CA ASP A 18 -11.42 -1.98 6.47
C ASP A 18 -10.91 -0.83 5.60
N LEU A 19 -11.31 -0.82 4.34
CA LEU A 19 -10.80 0.17 3.38
C LEU A 19 -11.38 1.57 3.58
N ARG A 20 -12.23 1.76 4.59
CA ARG A 20 -12.64 3.10 4.99
C ARG A 20 -11.55 3.82 5.78
N LYS A 21 -10.55 3.09 6.24
CA LYS A 21 -9.43 3.67 6.97
C LYS A 21 -8.66 4.67 6.09
N GLY A 22 -8.26 5.77 6.72
CA GLY A 22 -7.49 6.81 6.04
C GLY A 22 -6.00 6.54 6.06
N PHE A 23 -5.25 7.55 5.62
CA PHE A 23 -3.79 7.46 5.48
C PHE A 23 -3.10 7.02 6.76
N ASP A 24 -3.45 7.64 7.89
CA ASP A 24 -2.74 7.36 9.15
C ASP A 24 -2.85 5.89 9.55
N ALA A 25 -4.04 5.33 9.44
CA ALA A 25 -4.26 3.93 9.79
C ALA A 25 -3.55 3.00 8.83
N LEU A 26 -3.57 3.29 7.53
CA LEU A 26 -2.88 2.48 6.54
C LEU A 26 -1.36 2.57 6.71
N CYS A 27 -0.84 3.76 7.01
CA CYS A 27 0.58 3.92 7.33
C CYS A 27 0.98 3.12 8.56
N GLY A 28 0.11 3.10 9.57
CA GLY A 28 0.33 2.26 10.75
C GLY A 28 0.43 0.79 10.39
N LEU A 29 -0.43 0.31 9.49
CA LEU A 29 -0.36 -1.08 9.03
C LEU A 29 0.94 -1.37 8.27
N VAL A 30 1.40 -0.43 7.45
CA VAL A 30 2.67 -0.61 6.74
C VAL A 30 3.81 -0.80 7.75
N THR A 31 3.83 0.03 8.77
CA THR A 31 4.88 -0.05 9.79
C THR A 31 4.78 -1.32 10.61
N THR A 32 3.58 -1.68 11.07
CA THR A 32 3.41 -2.80 12.00
C THR A 32 3.37 -4.15 11.30
N ALA A 33 2.69 -4.24 10.16
CA ALA A 33 2.50 -5.52 9.48
C ALA A 33 3.66 -5.87 8.55
N PHE A 34 4.26 -4.87 7.90
CA PHE A 34 5.33 -5.11 6.93
C PHE A 34 6.70 -4.72 7.46
N SER A 35 6.78 -4.01 8.57
CA SER A 35 8.04 -3.43 9.07
C SER A 35 8.71 -2.57 8.01
N GLN A 36 7.91 -1.81 7.29
CA GLN A 36 8.37 -0.98 6.18
C GLN A 36 8.04 0.48 6.45
N ASP A 37 8.70 1.35 5.70
CA ASP A 37 8.45 2.78 5.73
C ASP A 37 7.44 3.12 4.63
N PRO A 38 6.29 3.75 4.95
CA PRO A 38 5.32 4.13 3.94
C PRO A 38 5.87 5.04 2.85
N THR A 39 6.94 5.77 3.14
CA THR A 39 7.56 6.69 2.18
C THR A 39 8.65 6.03 1.34
N SER A 40 8.80 4.73 1.44
CA SER A 40 9.89 4.00 0.78
C SER A 40 9.81 3.97 -0.74
N GLY A 41 8.64 4.26 -1.32
CA GLY A 41 8.41 4.13 -2.74
C GLY A 41 7.87 2.76 -3.16
N HIS A 42 7.74 1.85 -2.22
CA HIS A 42 7.11 0.56 -2.49
C HIS A 42 5.59 0.68 -2.53
N LEU A 43 4.94 -0.31 -3.11
CA LEU A 43 3.48 -0.37 -3.18
C LEU A 43 2.96 -1.26 -2.07
N PHE A 44 1.99 -0.73 -1.30
CA PHE A 44 1.38 -1.46 -0.21
C PHE A 44 -0.10 -1.66 -0.51
N LEU A 45 -0.50 -2.93 -0.64
CA LEU A 45 -1.82 -3.32 -1.11
C LEU A 45 -2.66 -3.81 0.06
N PHE A 46 -3.88 -3.30 0.13
CA PHE A 46 -4.86 -3.69 1.15
C PHE A 46 -6.15 -4.10 0.48
N VAL A 47 -6.71 -5.22 0.92
CA VAL A 47 -7.94 -5.78 0.35
C VAL A 47 -9.01 -5.82 1.42
N ASN A 48 -10.26 -5.63 0.99
CA ASN A 48 -11.39 -5.77 1.90
C ASN A 48 -11.74 -7.24 2.12
N ARG A 49 -12.70 -7.46 3.02
CA ARG A 49 -13.11 -8.81 3.40
C ARG A 49 -13.66 -9.62 2.23
N ARG A 50 -14.41 -8.98 1.35
CA ARG A 50 -15.00 -9.64 0.19
C ARG A 50 -14.01 -9.87 -0.94
N ARG A 51 -12.83 -9.25 -0.86
CA ARG A 51 -11.81 -9.36 -1.89
C ARG A 51 -12.23 -8.77 -3.24
N ASP A 52 -13.16 -7.84 -3.21
CA ASP A 52 -13.63 -7.15 -4.41
C ASP A 52 -13.18 -5.69 -4.49
N ARG A 53 -12.45 -5.23 -3.49
CA ARG A 53 -11.92 -3.85 -3.44
C ARG A 53 -10.48 -3.86 -3.01
N LEU A 54 -9.72 -2.95 -3.57
CA LEU A 54 -8.29 -2.85 -3.34
C LEU A 54 -7.91 -1.39 -3.12
N LYS A 55 -7.07 -1.14 -2.13
CA LYS A 55 -6.37 0.13 -1.98
C LYS A 55 -4.88 -0.11 -2.08
N ILE A 56 -4.20 0.80 -2.78
CA ILE A 56 -2.75 0.81 -2.88
C ILE A 56 -2.24 2.10 -2.26
N LEU A 57 -1.45 1.98 -1.21
CA LEU A 57 -0.78 3.10 -0.57
C LEU A 57 0.65 3.16 -1.10
N TYR A 58 1.08 4.34 -1.51
CA TYR A 58 2.43 4.53 -2.02
C TYR A 58 2.89 5.97 -1.84
N TRP A 59 4.20 6.16 -1.91
CA TRP A 59 4.80 7.50 -1.88
C TRP A 59 4.97 7.98 -3.31
N ASP A 60 4.35 9.13 -3.61
CA ASP A 60 4.40 9.74 -4.94
C ASP A 60 5.14 11.07 -4.83
N ARG A 61 6.44 11.04 -5.11
CA ARG A 61 7.34 12.20 -5.11
C ARG A 61 7.28 13.04 -3.84
N ASP A 62 6.17 13.75 -3.64
CA ASP A 62 6.03 14.76 -2.60
C ASP A 62 5.05 14.37 -1.50
N GLY A 63 4.42 13.24 -1.61
CA GLY A 63 3.44 12.88 -0.61
C GLY A 63 2.89 11.48 -0.79
N LEU A 64 2.16 11.04 0.22
CA LEU A 64 1.47 9.76 0.19
C LEU A 64 0.23 9.85 -0.70
N ALA A 65 0.01 8.82 -1.48
CA ALA A 65 -1.13 8.71 -2.36
C ALA A 65 -1.82 7.36 -2.14
N VAL A 66 -3.12 7.32 -2.40
CA VAL A 66 -3.90 6.08 -2.37
C VAL A 66 -4.61 5.92 -3.70
N TRP A 67 -4.38 4.78 -4.32
CA TRP A 67 -5.16 4.36 -5.48
C TRP A 67 -6.21 3.37 -5.00
N TYR A 68 -7.45 3.54 -5.45
CA TYR A 68 -8.57 2.74 -4.99
C TYR A 68 -9.30 2.14 -6.16
N ASN A 69 -9.51 0.82 -6.12
CA ASN A 69 -10.26 0.09 -7.15
C ASN A 69 -11.42 -0.65 -6.48
N LYS A 70 -12.60 -0.46 -7.04
CA LYS A 70 -13.81 -1.11 -6.53
C LYS A 70 -14.04 -2.50 -7.12
N GLN A 71 -13.39 -2.81 -8.21
CA GLN A 71 -13.55 -4.08 -8.89
C GLN A 71 -12.19 -4.71 -9.10
N VAL A 72 -11.93 -5.73 -8.37
CA VAL A 72 -10.65 -6.43 -8.43
C VAL A 72 -10.87 -7.83 -8.99
#